data_224d871a844dc87bfb43665642714d5d
#
_entry.id   224d871a844dc87bfb43665642714d5d
#
_cell.length_a   1.000
_cell.length_b   1.000
_cell.length_c   1.000
_cell.angle_alpha   90.00
_cell.angle_beta   90.00
_cell.angle_gamma   90.00
#
_symmetry.space_group_name_H-M   'P 1'
#
loop_
_entity.id
_entity.type
_entity.pdbx_description
1 polymer ?
#
loop_
_entity_poly.entity_id
_entity_poly.type
_entity_poly.pdbx_seq_one_letter_code
_entity_poly.pdbx_strand_id
1 'polypeptide(L)'
;LYAELAARGIRFRPHVWLAEEWFSPDGVPGIAIPFYLAHPRLRALERRLTHEVEGSNTRWLMRLLRHEAGHAIDNAYRLRRRARWRAVFGPASQPYRAWYRARPASRHHVQHLGDWYAQSHPTEDFAETFATWLQPRSDWRHRYAGWPALRKLRYVEQIAAEIGARPALVRTRARIEPLTES
;
A
#
# COMPACT_ATOMS: atom_id res chain seq x y z
N LEU A 1 -7.76 -0.26 -9.60
CA LEU A 1 -6.94 -1.15 -8.79
C LEU A 1 -7.04 -2.61 -9.26
N TYR A 2 -8.23 -3.23 -9.27
CA TYR A 2 -8.39 -4.66 -9.59
C TYR A 2 -7.93 -5.03 -11.01
N ALA A 3 -8.14 -4.15 -11.98
CA ALA A 3 -7.61 -4.34 -13.33
C ALA A 3 -6.07 -4.34 -13.35
N GLU A 4 -5.44 -3.49 -12.53
CA GLU A 4 -3.99 -3.43 -12.41
C GLU A 4 -3.42 -4.68 -11.73
N LEU A 5 -4.05 -5.17 -10.66
CA LEU A 5 -3.70 -6.45 -10.02
C LEU A 5 -3.81 -7.61 -11.01
N ALA A 6 -4.93 -7.69 -11.73
CA ALA A 6 -5.16 -8.72 -12.75
C ALA A 6 -4.11 -8.67 -13.88
N ALA A 7 -3.76 -7.48 -14.36
CA ALA A 7 -2.72 -7.29 -15.37
C ALA A 7 -1.32 -7.75 -14.90
N ARG A 8 -1.10 -7.81 -13.59
CA ARG A 8 0.10 -8.37 -12.95
C ARG A 8 -0.05 -9.85 -12.56
N GLY A 9 -1.13 -10.50 -12.96
CA GLY A 9 -1.41 -11.92 -12.67
C GLY A 9 -1.91 -12.18 -11.25
N ILE A 10 -2.22 -11.16 -10.48
CA ILE A 10 -2.72 -11.28 -9.10
C ILE A 10 -4.25 -11.41 -9.14
N ARG A 11 -4.78 -12.57 -8.74
CA ARG A 11 -6.23 -12.83 -8.68
C ARG A 11 -6.88 -12.30 -7.40
N PHE A 12 -6.09 -12.08 -6.36
CA PHE A 12 -6.59 -11.56 -5.10
C PHE A 12 -7.16 -10.14 -5.28
N ARG A 13 -8.33 -9.91 -4.67
CA ARG A 13 -9.01 -8.60 -4.66
C ARG A 13 -9.29 -8.23 -3.20
N PRO A 14 -8.57 -7.26 -2.62
CA PRO A 14 -8.89 -6.79 -1.28
C PRO A 14 -10.33 -6.27 -1.24
N HIS A 15 -11.08 -6.63 -0.20
CA HIS A 15 -12.38 -6.00 0.03
C HIS A 15 -12.17 -4.56 0.52
N VAL A 16 -13.17 -3.71 0.30
CA VAL A 16 -13.11 -2.31 0.71
C VAL A 16 -14.33 -1.94 1.55
N TRP A 17 -14.15 -0.97 2.44
CA TRP A 17 -15.25 -0.39 3.21
C TRP A 17 -14.97 1.09 3.47
N LEU A 18 -16.01 1.82 3.89
CA LEU A 18 -15.87 3.22 4.30
C LEU A 18 -15.52 3.31 5.78
N ALA A 19 -14.55 4.17 6.09
CA ALA A 19 -14.06 4.48 7.42
C ALA A 19 -13.74 5.99 7.53
N GLU A 20 -13.16 6.42 8.62
CA GLU A 20 -12.73 7.81 8.78
C GLU A 20 -11.46 8.12 8.00
N GLU A 21 -10.53 7.16 7.94
CA GLU A 21 -9.19 7.32 7.37
C GLU A 21 -8.83 6.21 6.38
N TRP A 22 -7.69 6.41 5.69
CA TRP A 22 -7.04 5.38 4.89
C TRP A 22 -6.25 4.43 5.77
N PHE A 23 -6.54 3.14 5.72
CA PHE A 23 -5.70 2.12 6.33
C PHE A 23 -6.02 0.71 5.82
N SER A 24 -5.07 -0.19 6.03
CA SER A 24 -5.25 -1.64 5.86
C SER A 24 -4.84 -2.29 7.19
N PRO A 25 -5.81 -2.72 8.02
CA PRO A 25 -5.51 -3.17 9.38
C PRO A 25 -4.74 -4.48 9.38
N ASP A 26 -3.87 -4.66 10.36
CA ASP A 26 -3.07 -5.86 10.50
C ASP A 26 -3.95 -7.12 10.59
N GLY A 27 -3.58 -8.12 9.78
CA GLY A 27 -4.30 -9.38 9.71
C GLY A 27 -5.61 -9.35 8.90
N VAL A 28 -6.02 -8.20 8.37
CA VAL A 28 -7.20 -8.07 7.52
C VAL A 28 -6.78 -7.77 6.08
N PRO A 29 -7.12 -8.62 5.10
CA PRO A 29 -6.75 -8.42 3.71
C PRO A 29 -7.73 -7.49 2.97
N GLY A 30 -7.91 -6.29 3.48
CA GLY A 30 -8.86 -5.30 2.98
C GLY A 30 -8.35 -3.87 3.14
N ILE A 31 -9.12 -2.91 2.64
CA ILE A 31 -8.75 -1.49 2.57
C ILE A 31 -9.90 -0.65 3.11
N ALA A 32 -9.66 0.13 4.14
CA ALA A 32 -10.52 1.21 4.59
C ALA A 32 -10.32 2.44 3.69
N ILE A 33 -11.41 3.06 3.29
CA ILE A 33 -11.42 4.24 2.42
C ILE A 33 -12.19 5.35 3.14
N PRO A 34 -11.64 6.56 3.23
CA PRO A 34 -12.32 7.67 3.87
C PRO A 34 -13.71 7.94 3.26
N PHE A 35 -14.69 8.05 4.11
CA PHE A 35 -16.09 8.20 3.73
C PHE A 35 -16.36 9.45 2.89
N TYR A 36 -15.61 10.52 3.11
CA TYR A 36 -15.78 11.76 2.37
C TYR A 36 -15.51 11.59 0.87
N LEU A 37 -14.80 10.55 0.47
CA LEU A 37 -14.56 10.24 -0.95
C LEU A 37 -15.80 9.65 -1.65
N ALA A 38 -16.77 9.15 -0.89
CA ALA A 38 -17.97 8.53 -1.45
C ALA A 38 -18.91 9.55 -2.11
N HIS A 39 -18.85 10.83 -1.73
CA HIS A 39 -19.78 11.83 -2.25
C HIS A 39 -19.13 13.20 -2.50
N PRO A 40 -19.46 13.90 -3.63
CA PRO A 40 -18.87 15.20 -3.94
C PRO A 40 -19.06 16.28 -2.86
N ARG A 41 -20.24 16.30 -2.20
CA ARG A 41 -20.53 17.27 -1.12
C ARG A 41 -19.66 17.02 0.11
N LEU A 42 -19.40 15.77 0.45
CA LEU A 42 -18.51 15.40 1.57
C LEU A 42 -17.07 15.81 1.26
N ARG A 43 -16.60 15.58 0.04
CA ARG A 43 -15.27 16.06 -0.41
C ARG A 43 -15.16 17.59 -0.35
N ALA A 44 -16.24 18.31 -0.68
CA ALA A 44 -16.26 19.78 -0.60
C ALA A 44 -16.24 20.24 0.85
N LEU A 45 -16.94 19.55 1.75
CA LEU A 45 -16.91 19.85 3.19
C LEU A 45 -15.53 19.60 3.77
N GLU A 46 -14.94 18.44 3.51
CA GLU A 46 -13.59 18.08 3.96
C GLU A 46 -12.56 19.13 3.53
N ARG A 47 -12.63 19.59 2.27
CA ARG A 47 -11.72 20.64 1.77
C ARG A 47 -11.86 21.96 2.51
N ARG A 48 -13.07 22.31 2.99
CA ARG A 48 -13.28 23.52 3.77
C ARG A 48 -12.70 23.40 5.17
N LEU A 49 -12.72 22.21 5.75
CA LEU A 49 -12.28 21.96 7.12
C LEU A 49 -10.76 21.76 7.22
N THR A 50 -10.19 21.01 6.29
CA THR A 50 -8.79 20.56 6.35
C THR A 50 -7.88 21.22 5.31
N HIS A 51 -8.45 21.99 4.36
CA HIS A 51 -7.79 22.60 3.20
C HIS A 51 -7.23 21.58 2.19
N GLU A 52 -7.11 20.32 2.53
CA GLU A 52 -6.65 19.22 1.69
C GLU A 52 -7.61 18.04 1.77
N VAL A 53 -7.77 17.30 0.67
CA VAL A 53 -8.60 16.09 0.62
C VAL A 53 -7.80 14.98 -0.01
N GLU A 54 -7.33 14.05 0.81
CA GLU A 54 -6.56 12.91 0.34
C GLU A 54 -7.37 12.06 -0.63
N GLY A 55 -6.77 11.78 -1.79
CA GLY A 55 -7.45 11.00 -2.83
C GLY A 55 -8.51 11.79 -3.62
N SER A 56 -8.56 13.12 -3.50
CA SER A 56 -9.57 13.97 -4.16
C SER A 56 -9.59 13.87 -5.69
N ASN A 57 -8.50 13.51 -6.31
CA ASN A 57 -8.39 13.28 -7.75
C ASN A 57 -7.98 11.83 -8.03
N THR A 58 -8.32 11.34 -9.23
CA THR A 58 -8.08 9.95 -9.63
C THR A 58 -6.60 9.53 -9.53
N ARG A 59 -5.67 10.43 -9.83
CA ARG A 59 -4.24 10.12 -9.77
C ARG A 59 -3.80 9.87 -8.34
N TRP A 60 -4.21 10.73 -7.42
CA TRP A 60 -3.88 10.60 -6.00
C TRP A 60 -4.60 9.41 -5.36
N LEU A 61 -5.91 9.27 -5.63
CA LEU A 61 -6.70 8.12 -5.20
C LEU A 61 -6.02 6.79 -5.58
N MET A 62 -5.57 6.67 -6.82
CA MET A 62 -4.91 5.45 -7.28
C MET A 62 -3.53 5.24 -6.67
N ARG A 63 -2.83 6.29 -6.24
CA ARG A 63 -1.57 6.15 -5.50
C ARG A 63 -1.84 5.52 -4.13
N LEU A 64 -2.81 6.06 -3.40
CA LEU A 64 -3.21 5.55 -2.08
C LEU A 64 -3.74 4.11 -2.19
N LEU A 65 -4.65 3.84 -3.11
CA LEU A 65 -5.18 2.49 -3.33
C LEU A 65 -4.10 1.44 -3.65
N ARG A 66 -3.04 1.80 -4.39
CA ARG A 66 -1.93 0.88 -4.65
C ARG A 66 -1.09 0.63 -3.41
N HIS A 67 -0.89 1.65 -2.59
CA HIS A 67 -0.18 1.54 -1.32
C HIS A 67 -0.93 0.61 -0.36
N GLU A 68 -2.21 0.89 -0.11
CA GLU A 68 -3.06 0.06 0.75
C GLU A 68 -3.20 -1.37 0.21
N ALA A 69 -3.21 -1.56 -1.11
CA ALA A 69 -3.18 -2.90 -1.68
C ALA A 69 -1.90 -3.67 -1.34
N GLY A 70 -0.78 -2.99 -1.15
CA GLY A 70 0.46 -3.59 -0.66
C GLY A 70 0.26 -4.21 0.73
N HIS A 71 -0.31 -3.45 1.67
CA HIS A 71 -0.64 -3.94 3.01
C HIS A 71 -1.67 -5.08 2.97
N ALA A 72 -2.74 -4.92 2.19
CA ALA A 72 -3.77 -5.95 2.06
C ALA A 72 -3.22 -7.27 1.51
N ILE A 73 -2.29 -7.22 0.54
CA ILE A 73 -1.61 -8.39 -0.01
C ILE A 73 -0.65 -9.01 1.00
N ASP A 74 0.13 -8.19 1.72
CA ASP A 74 0.97 -8.69 2.81
C ASP A 74 0.15 -9.45 3.85
N ASN A 75 -1.00 -8.90 4.27
CA ASN A 75 -1.93 -9.55 5.19
C ASN A 75 -2.53 -10.84 4.60
N ALA A 76 -3.00 -10.81 3.34
CA ALA A 76 -3.63 -11.94 2.66
C ALA A 76 -2.72 -13.16 2.60
N TYR A 77 -1.44 -12.96 2.34
CA TYR A 77 -0.46 -14.03 2.15
C TYR A 77 0.56 -14.15 3.26
N ARG A 78 0.41 -13.38 4.34
CA ARG A 78 1.31 -13.35 5.53
C ARG A 78 2.78 -13.15 5.13
N LEU A 79 3.05 -12.26 4.17
CA LEU A 79 4.37 -12.13 3.54
C LEU A 79 5.44 -11.69 4.53
N ARG A 80 5.12 -10.77 5.46
CA ARG A 80 6.05 -10.26 6.50
C ARG A 80 6.57 -11.35 7.45
N ARG A 81 5.90 -12.53 7.50
CA ARG A 81 6.37 -13.69 8.27
C ARG A 81 7.46 -14.48 7.57
N ARG A 82 7.71 -14.23 6.28
CA ARG A 82 8.73 -14.95 5.51
C ARG A 82 10.12 -14.43 5.83
N ALA A 83 11.09 -15.32 6.02
CA ALA A 83 12.48 -14.95 6.29
C ALA A 83 13.06 -14.01 5.21
N ARG A 84 12.78 -14.33 3.94
CA ARG A 84 13.26 -13.53 2.81
C ARG A 84 12.65 -12.12 2.78
N TRP A 85 11.36 -11.94 3.16
CA TRP A 85 10.75 -10.63 3.27
C TRP A 85 11.50 -9.79 4.32
N ARG A 86 11.75 -10.36 5.51
CA ARG A 86 12.49 -9.69 6.57
C ARG A 86 13.94 -9.35 6.20
N ALA A 87 14.58 -10.20 5.40
CA ALA A 87 15.94 -9.93 4.88
C ALA A 87 15.97 -8.77 3.87
N VAL A 88 14.85 -8.48 3.20
CA VAL A 88 14.74 -7.42 2.19
C VAL A 88 14.29 -6.09 2.79
N PHE A 89 13.29 -6.10 3.68
CA PHE A 89 12.64 -4.90 4.22
C PHE A 89 13.00 -4.62 5.68
N GLY A 90 13.44 -5.62 6.42
CA GLY A 90 13.67 -5.55 7.85
C GLY A 90 12.59 -6.23 8.67
N PRO A 91 12.71 -6.26 10.00
CA PRO A 91 11.73 -6.90 10.89
C PRO A 91 10.47 -6.06 10.98
N ALA A 92 9.32 -6.64 10.59
CA ALA A 92 8.01 -5.99 10.70
C ALA A 92 7.55 -5.79 12.16
N SER A 93 8.25 -6.38 13.13
CA SER A 93 7.99 -6.24 14.57
C SER A 93 8.60 -4.99 15.20
N GLN A 94 9.31 -4.16 14.43
CA GLN A 94 9.74 -2.87 14.99
C GLN A 94 8.51 -2.03 15.33
N PRO A 95 8.55 -1.24 16.42
CA PRO A 95 7.47 -0.31 16.71
C PRO A 95 7.42 0.81 15.67
N TYR A 96 6.21 1.22 15.30
CA TYR A 96 6.03 2.48 14.57
C TYR A 96 6.52 3.63 15.44
N ARG A 97 7.34 4.49 14.85
CA ARG A 97 7.82 5.69 15.53
C ARG A 97 6.83 6.82 15.30
N ALA A 98 6.58 7.62 16.33
CA ALA A 98 5.75 8.83 16.22
C ALA A 98 6.30 9.83 15.19
N TRP A 99 7.60 9.78 14.93
CA TRP A 99 8.28 10.56 13.88
C TRP A 99 9.49 9.80 13.35
N TYR A 100 9.86 10.06 12.11
CA TYR A 100 11.08 9.54 11.50
C TYR A 100 11.82 10.67 10.79
N ARG A 101 13.15 10.59 10.80
CA ARG A 101 13.98 11.53 10.07
C ARG A 101 14.25 11.00 8.66
N ALA A 102 13.55 11.54 7.69
CA ALA A 102 13.75 11.19 6.28
C ALA A 102 15.18 11.50 5.82
N ARG A 103 15.70 10.65 4.96
CA ARG A 103 16.98 10.83 4.26
C ARG A 103 16.71 10.98 2.76
N PRO A 104 16.52 12.20 2.24
CA PRO A 104 16.12 12.43 0.85
C PRO A 104 17.08 11.86 -0.19
N ALA A 105 18.37 11.80 0.11
CA ALA A 105 19.38 11.23 -0.78
C ALA A 105 19.49 9.70 -0.71
N SER A 106 18.69 9.02 0.14
CA SER A 106 18.74 7.57 0.26
C SER A 106 18.22 6.89 -0.99
N ARG A 107 19.05 6.03 -1.58
CA ARG A 107 18.69 5.16 -2.71
C ARG A 107 18.19 3.78 -2.28
N HIS A 108 18.02 3.55 -0.97
CA HIS A 108 17.57 2.27 -0.42
C HIS A 108 16.06 2.08 -0.46
N HIS A 109 15.29 3.14 -0.75
CA HIS A 109 13.84 3.15 -0.74
C HIS A 109 13.30 3.71 -2.05
N VAL A 110 12.12 3.24 -2.43
CA VAL A 110 11.35 3.82 -3.53
C VAL A 110 10.67 5.11 -3.06
N GLN A 111 10.14 5.87 -4.03
CA GLN A 111 9.37 7.08 -3.78
C GLN A 111 8.03 6.94 -4.51
N HIS A 112 6.99 6.60 -3.77
CA HIS A 112 5.64 6.49 -4.30
C HIS A 112 4.71 7.55 -3.70
N LEU A 113 4.46 7.55 -2.40
CA LEU A 113 3.82 8.65 -1.70
C LEU A 113 4.84 9.78 -1.40
N GLY A 114 4.39 10.87 -0.79
CA GLY A 114 5.26 11.97 -0.36
C GLY A 114 6.17 11.62 0.82
N ASP A 115 6.99 12.58 1.24
CA ASP A 115 7.73 12.62 2.50
C ASP A 115 8.65 11.42 2.78
N TRP A 116 9.08 10.72 1.70
CA TRP A 116 9.91 9.49 1.80
C TRP A 116 9.30 8.44 2.72
N TYR A 117 7.98 8.27 2.66
CA TYR A 117 7.18 7.46 3.58
C TYR A 117 7.67 6.00 3.70
N ALA A 118 8.25 5.45 2.64
CA ALA A 118 8.91 4.15 2.69
C ALA A 118 10.02 4.02 3.77
N GLN A 119 10.50 5.13 4.33
CA GLN A 119 11.53 5.10 5.39
C GLN A 119 10.95 5.05 6.80
N SER A 120 9.65 5.17 6.95
CA SER A 120 8.99 5.21 8.27
C SER A 120 8.96 3.85 8.96
N HIS A 121 8.67 2.78 8.21
CA HIS A 121 8.56 1.42 8.75
C HIS A 121 8.78 0.36 7.65
N PRO A 122 9.24 -0.87 7.97
CA PRO A 122 9.39 -1.96 6.98
C PRO A 122 8.12 -2.33 6.22
N THR A 123 6.95 -2.24 6.84
CA THR A 123 5.68 -2.50 6.19
C THR A 123 5.31 -1.40 5.20
N GLU A 124 5.64 -0.15 5.52
CA GLU A 124 5.47 0.98 4.61
C GLU A 124 6.44 0.89 3.41
N ASP A 125 7.68 0.48 3.68
CA ASP A 125 8.65 0.22 2.61
C ASP A 125 8.17 -0.86 1.64
N PHE A 126 7.54 -1.92 2.17
CA PHE A 126 6.93 -2.95 1.32
C PHE A 126 5.73 -2.39 0.54
N ALA A 127 4.81 -1.67 1.18
CA ALA A 127 3.62 -1.10 0.54
C ALA A 127 3.99 -0.10 -0.57
N GLU A 128 4.93 0.81 -0.30
CA GLU A 128 5.48 1.76 -1.26
C GLU A 128 6.15 1.05 -2.46
N THR A 129 6.94 0.00 -2.17
CA THR A 129 7.61 -0.79 -3.20
C THR A 129 6.60 -1.54 -4.05
N PHE A 130 5.58 -2.14 -3.43
CA PHE A 130 4.49 -2.81 -4.13
C PHE A 130 3.70 -1.83 -5.02
N ALA A 131 3.35 -0.66 -4.50
CA ALA A 131 2.64 0.37 -5.24
C ALA A 131 3.43 0.87 -6.46
N THR A 132 4.73 1.09 -6.30
CA THR A 132 5.64 1.48 -7.40
C THR A 132 5.70 0.39 -8.47
N TRP A 133 5.79 -0.87 -8.08
CA TRP A 133 5.81 -2.00 -9.00
C TRP A 133 4.47 -2.21 -9.71
N LEU A 134 3.36 -2.06 -8.97
CA LEU A 134 2.00 -2.26 -9.50
C LEU A 134 1.62 -1.20 -10.54
N GLN A 135 2.09 0.02 -10.38
CA GLN A 135 1.71 1.16 -11.22
C GLN A 135 1.86 0.84 -12.71
N PRO A 136 0.79 1.00 -13.52
CA PRO A 136 0.86 0.80 -14.97
C PRO A 136 1.90 1.70 -15.62
N ARG A 137 2.61 1.18 -16.61
CA ARG A 137 3.66 1.91 -17.35
C ARG A 137 4.75 2.48 -16.45
N SER A 138 4.92 1.94 -15.25
CA SER A 138 6.03 2.31 -14.37
C SER A 138 7.33 1.73 -14.95
N ASP A 139 8.21 2.60 -15.42
CA ASP A 139 9.55 2.22 -15.86
C ASP A 139 10.50 2.08 -14.65
N TRP A 140 10.06 1.33 -13.64
CA TRP A 140 10.80 1.20 -12.40
C TRP A 140 12.17 0.53 -12.59
N ARG A 141 12.34 -0.35 -13.59
CA ARG A 141 13.62 -0.99 -13.87
C ARG A 141 14.69 0.02 -14.28
N HIS A 142 14.33 0.96 -15.12
CA HIS A 142 15.21 2.03 -15.57
C HIS A 142 15.36 3.10 -14.48
N ARG A 143 14.23 3.55 -13.89
CA ARG A 143 14.22 4.60 -12.86
C ARG A 143 15.07 4.25 -11.64
N TYR A 144 15.08 2.99 -11.21
CA TYR A 144 15.83 2.51 -10.06
C TYR A 144 17.09 1.72 -10.45
N ALA A 145 17.55 1.83 -11.70
CA ALA A 145 18.81 1.21 -12.13
C ALA A 145 19.98 1.69 -11.25
N GLY A 146 20.78 0.76 -10.76
CA GLY A 146 21.88 1.06 -9.85
C GLY A 146 21.51 1.44 -8.41
N TRP A 147 20.21 1.47 -8.07
CA TRP A 147 19.77 1.73 -6.70
C TRP A 147 19.61 0.43 -5.91
N PRO A 148 20.00 0.39 -4.62
CA PRO A 148 19.66 -0.75 -3.75
C PRO A 148 18.16 -1.06 -3.70
N ALA A 149 17.28 -0.06 -3.84
CA ALA A 149 15.83 -0.23 -3.91
C ALA A 149 15.38 -1.16 -5.05
N LEU A 150 16.15 -1.29 -6.13
CA LEU A 150 15.84 -2.21 -7.23
C LEU A 150 15.72 -3.65 -6.76
N ARG A 151 16.49 -4.07 -5.76
CA ARG A 151 16.39 -5.42 -5.16
C ARG A 151 15.02 -5.65 -4.54
N LYS A 152 14.43 -4.64 -3.91
CA LYS A 152 13.09 -4.71 -3.31
C LYS A 152 12.01 -4.85 -4.37
N LEU A 153 12.10 -4.07 -5.45
CA LEU A 153 11.18 -4.15 -6.60
C LEU A 153 11.23 -5.53 -7.28
N ARG A 154 12.42 -6.08 -7.47
CA ARG A 154 12.61 -7.45 -8.00
C ARG A 154 12.03 -8.51 -7.06
N TYR A 155 12.18 -8.32 -5.75
CA TYR A 155 11.57 -9.21 -4.77
C TYR A 155 10.02 -9.15 -4.85
N VAL A 156 9.43 -7.96 -4.95
CA VAL A 156 7.97 -7.81 -5.13
C VAL A 156 7.50 -8.49 -6.41
N GLU A 157 8.23 -8.34 -7.52
CA GLU A 157 7.92 -9.04 -8.76
C GLU A 157 7.93 -10.56 -8.62
N GLN A 158 8.94 -11.12 -7.95
CA GLN A 158 9.04 -12.55 -7.69
C GLN A 158 7.91 -13.07 -6.81
N ILE A 159 7.62 -12.36 -5.70
CA ILE A 159 6.56 -12.79 -4.79
C ILE A 159 5.18 -12.65 -5.43
N ALA A 160 4.95 -11.63 -6.26
CA ALA A 160 3.71 -11.46 -7.00
C ALA A 160 3.48 -12.62 -8.00
N ALA A 161 4.50 -13.06 -8.72
CA ALA A 161 4.42 -14.22 -9.57
C ALA A 161 4.14 -15.52 -8.78
N GLU A 162 4.71 -15.66 -7.59
CA GLU A 162 4.51 -16.83 -6.71
C GLU A 162 3.06 -16.89 -6.19
N ILE A 163 2.50 -15.77 -5.74
CA ILE A 163 1.17 -15.73 -5.09
C ILE A 163 0.04 -15.51 -6.08
N GLY A 164 0.31 -15.03 -7.29
CA GLY A 164 -0.67 -14.49 -8.22
C GLY A 164 -1.89 -15.38 -8.47
N ALA A 165 -1.68 -16.68 -8.70
CA ALA A 165 -2.74 -17.65 -8.92
C ALA A 165 -3.17 -18.38 -7.64
N ARG A 166 -2.48 -18.20 -6.50
CA ARG A 166 -2.77 -18.91 -5.25
C ARG A 166 -3.93 -18.26 -4.51
N PRO A 167 -4.77 -19.04 -3.83
CA PRO A 167 -5.77 -18.48 -2.94
C PRO A 167 -5.10 -17.79 -1.75
N ALA A 168 -5.73 -16.71 -1.25
CA ALA A 168 -5.28 -16.04 -0.05
C ALA A 168 -5.31 -16.97 1.17
N LEU A 169 -4.28 -16.89 2.01
CA LEU A 169 -4.20 -17.63 3.27
C LEU A 169 -5.14 -17.04 4.33
N VAL A 170 -5.28 -15.72 4.34
CA VAL A 170 -6.24 -15.01 5.19
C VAL A 170 -7.39 -14.56 4.32
N ARG A 171 -8.62 -14.93 4.71
CA ARG A 171 -9.83 -14.69 3.92
C ARG A 171 -10.90 -13.93 4.69
N THR A 172 -10.57 -13.44 5.89
CA THR A 172 -11.52 -12.63 6.66
C THR A 172 -11.95 -11.41 5.86
N ARG A 173 -13.21 -11.03 6.02
CA ARG A 173 -13.80 -9.80 5.49
C ARG A 173 -14.21 -8.86 6.61
N ALA A 174 -13.52 -8.96 7.75
CA ALA A 174 -13.71 -8.04 8.86
C ALA A 174 -13.56 -6.58 8.37
N ARG A 175 -14.36 -5.71 8.92
CA ARG A 175 -14.29 -4.27 8.74
C ARG A 175 -13.92 -3.68 10.09
N ILE A 176 -12.78 -3.07 10.18
CA ILE A 176 -12.31 -2.43 11.40
C ILE A 176 -12.71 -0.96 11.31
N GLU A 177 -13.27 -0.42 12.39
CA GLU A 177 -13.74 0.97 12.45
C GLU A 177 -14.61 1.39 11.24
N PRO A 178 -15.61 0.56 10.86
CA PRO A 178 -16.48 0.94 9.78
C PRO A 178 -17.37 2.09 10.20
N LEU A 179 -17.72 2.94 9.26
CA LEU A 179 -18.84 3.85 9.51
C LEU A 179 -20.11 3.02 9.72
N THR A 180 -20.70 3.15 10.88
CA THR A 180 -22.03 2.59 11.17
C THR A 180 -23.08 3.60 10.73
N GLU A 181 -24.07 3.15 9.96
CA GLU A 181 -25.30 3.92 9.77
C GLU A 181 -25.96 4.06 11.14
N SER A 182 -26.09 5.30 11.62
CA SER A 182 -26.84 5.64 12.84
C SER A 182 -28.30 5.79 12.51
#